data_3478c4a811fd36e0f8b1d982488c6397
#
_entry.id   3478c4a811fd36e0f8b1d982488c6397
#
_cell.length_a   1.000
_cell.length_b   1.000
_cell.length_c   1.000
_cell.angle_alpha   90.00
_cell.angle_beta   90.00
_cell.angle_gamma   90.00
#
_symmetry.space_group_name_H-M   'P 1'
#
loop_
_entity.id
_entity.type
_entity.pdbx_description
1 polymer ?
#
loop_
_entity_poly.entity_id
_entity_poly.type
_entity_poly.pdbx_seq_one_letter_code
_entity_poly.pdbx_strand_id
1 'polypeptide(L)'
;MKKLTMLVAAAFAMTSAMAQLNPMEPIPADKDVRTGKLENGMTYYIRHNEKPKGQADFHILHDVGAIQENDAQQGLAHFLEHMAFNGTKNLPGKQMIEYLEKVGVKFGANLNAGTSWDMTSYMMKDVPTSREGIIDSALLILHDWSHFIALQPEEIDSERGVIMEELRTRDN
;
A
#
# COMPACT_ATOMS: atom_id res chain seq x y z
N MET A 1 -15.22 46.55 34.98
CA MET A 1 -14.09 45.75 35.54
C MET A 1 -14.48 44.28 35.73
N LYS A 2 -15.56 43.92 36.41
CA LYS A 2 -15.94 42.49 36.66
C LYS A 2 -16.16 41.65 35.35
N LYS A 3 -16.71 42.25 34.29
CA LYS A 3 -16.94 41.57 33.00
C LYS A 3 -15.61 41.26 32.23
N LEU A 4 -14.64 42.16 32.35
CA LEU A 4 -13.33 41.98 31.68
C LEU A 4 -12.51 40.90 32.39
N THR A 5 -12.57 40.83 33.71
CA THR A 5 -11.91 39.81 34.53
C THR A 5 -12.46 38.41 34.28
N MET A 6 -13.79 38.30 34.05
CA MET A 6 -14.42 37.01 33.66
C MET A 6 -14.03 36.54 32.26
N LEU A 7 -13.87 37.45 31.29
CA LEU A 7 -13.43 37.10 29.93
C LEU A 7 -11.98 36.63 29.90
N VAL A 8 -11.11 37.28 30.69
CA VAL A 8 -9.70 36.87 30.78
C VAL A 8 -9.56 35.51 31.48
N ALA A 9 -10.34 35.25 32.55
CA ALA A 9 -10.35 33.96 33.23
C ALA A 9 -10.89 32.82 32.34
N ALA A 10 -11.93 33.09 31.49
CA ALA A 10 -12.44 32.15 30.54
C ALA A 10 -11.44 31.85 29.39
N ALA A 11 -10.70 32.84 28.92
CA ALA A 11 -9.64 32.66 27.91
C ALA A 11 -8.47 31.85 28.47
N PHE A 12 -8.10 32.07 29.73
CA PHE A 12 -7.04 31.27 30.38
C PHE A 12 -7.46 29.83 30.68
N ALA A 13 -8.75 29.59 30.97
CA ALA A 13 -9.27 28.23 31.16
C ALA A 13 -9.35 27.46 29.82
N MET A 14 -9.60 28.14 28.69
CA MET A 14 -9.56 27.49 27.36
C MET A 14 -8.16 27.13 26.90
N THR A 15 -7.12 27.88 27.28
CA THR A 15 -5.72 27.53 26.92
C THR A 15 -5.16 26.39 27.75
N SER A 16 -5.68 26.14 28.95
CA SER A 16 -5.27 25.01 29.80
C SER A 16 -6.01 23.70 29.44
N ALA A 17 -7.05 23.75 28.62
CA ALA A 17 -7.75 22.57 28.12
C ALA A 17 -7.13 21.98 26.82
N MET A 18 -6.09 22.61 26.27
CA MET A 18 -5.23 21.95 25.28
C MET A 18 -4.49 20.84 26.04
N ALA A 19 -4.99 19.62 25.92
CA ALA A 19 -4.32 18.46 26.47
C ALA A 19 -2.84 18.57 26.07
N GLN A 20 -1.96 18.67 27.04
CA GLN A 20 -0.51 18.55 26.79
C GLN A 20 -0.31 17.14 26.28
N LEU A 21 -0.27 16.98 24.94
CA LEU A 21 0.15 15.74 24.36
C LEU A 21 1.58 15.49 24.84
N ASN A 22 1.75 14.51 25.69
CA ASN A 22 3.06 14.04 26.06
C ASN A 22 3.69 13.39 24.83
N PRO A 23 4.72 14.00 24.22
CA PRO A 23 5.30 13.46 22.98
C PRO A 23 5.96 12.09 23.18
N MET A 24 6.16 11.67 24.43
CA MET A 24 6.70 10.36 24.79
C MET A 24 5.61 9.33 25.11
N GLU A 25 4.34 9.73 25.13
CA GLU A 25 3.24 8.80 25.35
C GLU A 25 2.93 8.06 24.04
N PRO A 26 2.88 6.71 24.05
CA PRO A 26 2.54 5.94 22.85
C PRO A 26 1.17 6.36 22.32
N ILE A 27 1.07 6.53 21.01
CA ILE A 27 -0.22 6.79 20.36
C ILE A 27 -1.11 5.57 20.60
N PRO A 28 -2.33 5.74 21.14
CA PRO A 28 -3.25 4.64 21.34
C PRO A 28 -3.52 3.91 20.04
N ALA A 29 -3.48 2.58 20.07
CA ALA A 29 -3.86 1.77 18.91
C ALA A 29 -5.33 2.01 18.55
N ASP A 30 -5.62 2.10 17.25
CA ASP A 30 -7.01 2.19 16.77
C ASP A 30 -7.73 0.88 17.12
N LYS A 31 -8.71 0.96 18.02
CA LYS A 31 -9.50 -0.21 18.51
C LYS A 31 -10.38 -0.84 17.41
N ASP A 32 -10.62 -0.12 16.32
CA ASP A 32 -11.41 -0.63 15.19
C ASP A 32 -10.56 -1.41 14.18
N VAL A 33 -9.23 -1.43 14.36
CA VAL A 33 -8.31 -2.24 13.57
C VAL A 33 -8.19 -3.63 14.19
N ARG A 34 -8.51 -4.65 13.40
CA ARG A 34 -8.22 -6.06 13.72
C ARG A 34 -6.83 -6.39 13.21
N THR A 35 -5.98 -6.86 14.09
CA THR A 35 -4.63 -7.31 13.75
C THR A 35 -4.46 -8.77 14.06
N GLY A 36 -3.61 -9.45 13.30
CA GLY A 36 -3.23 -10.83 13.57
C GLY A 36 -1.98 -11.20 12.80
N LYS A 37 -1.55 -12.43 13.01
CA LYS A 37 -0.36 -13.00 12.37
C LYS A 37 -0.71 -14.35 11.74
N LEU A 38 -0.31 -14.55 10.50
CA LEU A 38 -0.45 -15.83 9.81
C LEU A 38 0.66 -16.79 10.26
N GLU A 39 0.49 -18.09 9.99
CA GLU A 39 1.48 -19.12 10.34
C GLU A 39 2.86 -18.89 9.73
N ASN A 40 2.91 -18.29 8.55
CA ASN A 40 4.15 -17.91 7.86
C ASN A 40 4.83 -16.65 8.44
N GLY A 41 4.25 -16.05 9.48
CA GLY A 41 4.78 -14.85 10.13
C GLY A 41 4.27 -13.53 9.58
N MET A 42 3.53 -13.50 8.48
CA MET A 42 2.94 -12.29 7.93
C MET A 42 1.93 -11.68 8.90
N THR A 43 2.05 -10.38 9.15
CA THR A 43 1.09 -9.63 9.97
C THR A 43 0.02 -9.02 9.07
N TYR A 44 -1.24 -9.08 9.50
CA TYR A 44 -2.35 -8.46 8.78
C TYR A 44 -3.06 -7.44 9.65
N TYR A 45 -3.65 -6.45 8.98
CA TYR A 45 -4.46 -5.39 9.55
C TYR A 45 -5.77 -5.29 8.77
N ILE A 46 -6.90 -5.34 9.45
CA ILE A 46 -8.21 -5.21 8.82
C ILE A 46 -8.97 -4.11 9.55
N ARG A 47 -9.38 -3.09 8.82
CA ARG A 47 -10.19 -1.99 9.34
C ARG A 47 -11.48 -1.87 8.54
N HIS A 48 -12.62 -1.85 9.25
CA HIS A 48 -13.89 -1.52 8.63
C HIS A 48 -13.94 -0.03 8.31
N ASN A 49 -14.36 0.31 7.08
CA ASN A 49 -14.54 1.68 6.63
C ASN A 49 -15.85 1.77 5.80
N GLU A 50 -16.68 2.75 6.11
CA GLU A 50 -17.95 2.95 5.40
C GLU A 50 -17.91 4.08 4.36
N LYS A 51 -16.77 4.70 4.17
CA LYS A 51 -16.59 5.82 3.23
C LYS A 51 -15.30 5.64 2.39
N PRO A 52 -15.46 5.44 1.07
CA PRO A 52 -16.72 5.28 0.33
C PRO A 52 -17.39 3.93 0.60
N LYS A 53 -18.72 3.90 0.55
CA LYS A 53 -19.50 2.68 0.78
C LYS A 53 -19.38 1.72 -0.41
N GLY A 54 -19.24 0.43 -0.13
CA GLY A 54 -19.21 -0.62 -1.15
C GLY A 54 -17.88 -0.74 -1.89
N GLN A 55 -16.81 -0.21 -1.31
CA GLN A 55 -15.45 -0.31 -1.81
C GLN A 55 -14.51 -0.81 -0.72
N ALA A 56 -13.40 -1.43 -1.11
CA ALA A 56 -12.33 -1.83 -0.23
C ALA A 56 -10.96 -1.55 -0.87
N ASP A 57 -9.99 -1.22 -0.03
CA ASP A 57 -8.59 -1.09 -0.39
C ASP A 57 -7.82 -2.31 0.10
N PHE A 58 -6.93 -2.83 -0.74
CA PHE A 58 -6.06 -3.95 -0.44
C PHE A 58 -4.61 -3.51 -0.62
N HIS A 59 -3.80 -3.78 0.39
CA HIS A 59 -2.38 -3.42 0.38
C HIS A 59 -1.54 -4.60 0.84
N ILE A 60 -0.38 -4.77 0.24
CA ILE A 60 0.69 -5.59 0.78
C ILE A 60 1.97 -4.78 0.82
N LEU A 61 2.69 -4.87 1.95
CA LEU A 61 3.96 -4.21 2.16
C LEU A 61 5.03 -5.27 2.41
N HIS A 62 6.13 -5.12 1.70
CA HIS A 62 7.34 -5.90 1.91
C HIS A 62 8.40 -5.00 2.53
N ASP A 63 8.99 -5.39 3.64
CA ASP A 63 10.11 -4.69 4.29
C ASP A 63 11.40 -4.95 3.50
N VAL A 64 11.36 -4.68 2.20
CA VAL A 64 12.45 -4.84 1.24
C VAL A 64 12.44 -3.67 0.27
N GLY A 65 13.60 -3.02 0.13
CA GLY A 65 13.81 -1.92 -0.78
C GLY A 65 15.29 -1.78 -1.16
N ALA A 66 15.67 -0.65 -1.71
CA ALA A 66 17.00 -0.43 -2.25
C ALA A 66 18.15 -0.58 -1.22
N ILE A 67 17.89 -0.34 0.07
CA ILE A 67 18.93 -0.41 1.12
C ILE A 67 19.38 -1.84 1.44
N GLN A 68 18.57 -2.84 1.11
CA GLN A 68 18.93 -4.24 1.30
C GLN A 68 19.73 -4.82 0.12
N GLU A 69 19.85 -4.07 -0.96
CA GLU A 69 20.59 -4.49 -2.15
C GLU A 69 22.10 -4.33 -1.95
N ASN A 70 22.88 -5.26 -2.45
CA ASN A 70 24.32 -5.08 -2.59
C ASN A 70 24.64 -4.47 -3.97
N ASP A 71 25.91 -4.12 -4.21
CA ASP A 71 26.34 -3.44 -5.45
C ASP A 71 25.97 -4.22 -6.73
N ALA A 72 25.89 -5.54 -6.68
CA ALA A 72 25.51 -6.38 -7.82
C ALA A 72 23.99 -6.53 -8.00
N GLN A 73 23.21 -6.04 -7.04
CA GLN A 73 21.75 -6.18 -6.98
C GLN A 73 21.03 -4.83 -7.11
N GLN A 74 21.74 -3.75 -7.37
CA GLN A 74 21.14 -2.41 -7.45
C GLN A 74 19.99 -2.37 -8.47
N GLY A 75 18.81 -1.94 -7.98
CA GLY A 75 17.60 -1.82 -8.75
C GLY A 75 16.74 -3.08 -8.83
N LEU A 76 17.15 -4.21 -8.22
CA LEU A 76 16.36 -5.45 -8.29
C LEU A 76 15.03 -5.37 -7.54
N ALA A 77 14.94 -4.63 -6.43
CA ALA A 77 13.69 -4.43 -5.72
C ALA A 77 12.67 -3.70 -6.61
N HIS A 78 13.08 -2.64 -7.28
CA HIS A 78 12.27 -1.89 -8.24
C HIS A 78 11.93 -2.74 -9.48
N PHE A 79 12.90 -3.51 -9.98
CA PHE A 79 12.65 -4.43 -11.08
C PHE A 79 11.59 -5.49 -10.74
N LEU A 80 11.65 -6.05 -9.54
CA LEU A 80 10.67 -7.02 -9.06
C LEU A 80 9.28 -6.40 -8.90
N GLU A 81 9.22 -5.14 -8.50
CA GLU A 81 7.96 -4.37 -8.46
C GLU A 81 7.28 -4.34 -9.83
N HIS A 82 8.02 -4.00 -10.89
CA HIS A 82 7.50 -4.03 -12.27
C HIS A 82 7.04 -5.42 -12.69
N MET A 83 7.85 -6.44 -12.39
CA MET A 83 7.52 -7.83 -12.73
C MET A 83 6.23 -8.33 -12.08
N ALA A 84 5.81 -7.76 -10.95
CA ALA A 84 4.55 -8.08 -10.28
C ALA A 84 3.31 -7.80 -11.15
N PHE A 85 3.43 -6.95 -12.17
CA PHE A 85 2.37 -6.63 -13.13
C PHE A 85 2.51 -7.37 -14.48
N ASN A 86 3.58 -8.13 -14.64
CA ASN A 86 3.88 -8.91 -15.86
C ASN A 86 3.51 -10.39 -15.73
N GLY A 87 2.76 -10.74 -14.69
CA GLY A 87 2.22 -12.07 -14.46
C GLY A 87 2.62 -12.68 -13.13
N THR A 88 1.74 -13.53 -12.65
CA THR A 88 1.92 -14.31 -11.44
C THR A 88 1.60 -15.78 -11.73
N LYS A 89 1.83 -16.64 -10.74
CA LYS A 89 1.54 -18.08 -10.86
C LYS A 89 0.09 -18.38 -11.24
N ASN A 90 -0.86 -17.67 -10.63
CA ASN A 90 -2.28 -17.92 -10.82
C ASN A 90 -2.91 -17.00 -11.87
N LEU A 91 -2.24 -15.89 -12.21
CA LEU A 91 -2.70 -14.88 -13.16
C LEU A 91 -1.56 -14.54 -14.14
N PRO A 92 -1.27 -15.43 -15.10
CA PRO A 92 -0.15 -15.26 -16.03
C PRO A 92 -0.35 -14.07 -16.98
N GLY A 93 0.76 -13.45 -17.38
CA GLY A 93 0.78 -12.32 -18.30
C GLY A 93 -0.02 -11.13 -17.78
N LYS A 94 -0.90 -10.58 -18.58
CA LYS A 94 -1.71 -9.40 -18.22
C LYS A 94 -3.08 -9.74 -17.61
N GLN A 95 -3.37 -11.00 -17.32
CA GLN A 95 -4.68 -11.44 -16.83
C GLN A 95 -5.14 -10.72 -15.56
N MET A 96 -4.21 -10.42 -14.64
CA MET A 96 -4.52 -9.67 -13.44
C MET A 96 -5.02 -8.26 -13.75
N ILE A 97 -4.31 -7.53 -14.59
CA ILE A 97 -4.66 -6.16 -15.00
C ILE A 97 -6.00 -6.17 -15.72
N GLU A 98 -6.15 -7.07 -16.72
CA GLU A 98 -7.39 -7.20 -17.48
C GLU A 98 -8.60 -7.54 -16.61
N TYR A 99 -8.41 -8.41 -15.62
CA TYR A 99 -9.47 -8.78 -14.68
C TYR A 99 -9.86 -7.57 -13.83
N LEU A 100 -8.88 -6.87 -13.25
CA LEU A 100 -9.12 -5.71 -12.39
C LEU A 100 -9.76 -4.55 -13.16
N GLU A 101 -9.33 -4.30 -14.39
CA GLU A 101 -9.94 -3.26 -15.25
C GLU A 101 -11.40 -3.57 -15.59
N LYS A 102 -11.75 -4.83 -15.86
CA LYS A 102 -13.15 -5.28 -16.09
C LYS A 102 -14.06 -5.03 -14.88
N VAL A 103 -13.50 -4.95 -13.68
CA VAL A 103 -14.26 -4.64 -12.46
C VAL A 103 -14.15 -3.17 -12.02
N GLY A 104 -13.49 -2.34 -12.83
CA GLY A 104 -13.40 -0.89 -12.62
C GLY A 104 -12.16 -0.42 -11.86
N VAL A 105 -11.23 -1.31 -11.52
CA VAL A 105 -9.93 -0.99 -10.90
C VAL A 105 -8.91 -0.69 -11.99
N LYS A 106 -8.59 0.58 -12.20
CA LYS A 106 -7.75 1.04 -13.31
C LYS A 106 -6.27 1.00 -12.95
N PHE A 107 -5.44 0.48 -13.85
CA PHE A 107 -3.99 0.54 -13.72
C PHE A 107 -3.49 1.99 -13.65
N GLY A 108 -2.50 2.25 -12.79
CA GLY A 108 -1.94 3.58 -12.53
C GLY A 108 -2.78 4.43 -11.56
N ALA A 109 -4.11 4.35 -11.62
CA ALA A 109 -4.99 5.14 -10.75
C ALA A 109 -5.37 4.39 -9.45
N ASN A 110 -5.89 3.17 -9.59
CA ASN A 110 -6.37 2.36 -8.46
C ASN A 110 -5.47 1.15 -8.18
N LEU A 111 -4.83 0.60 -9.21
CA LEU A 111 -3.86 -0.47 -9.15
C LEU A 111 -2.47 0.13 -9.34
N ASN A 112 -1.62 0.06 -8.33
CA ASN A 112 -0.30 0.68 -8.35
C ASN A 112 0.67 -0.01 -7.39
N ALA A 113 1.95 0.32 -7.51
CA ALA A 113 2.99 -0.09 -6.57
C ALA A 113 4.04 1.01 -6.42
N GLY A 114 4.98 0.81 -5.53
CA GLY A 114 6.11 1.72 -5.35
C GLY A 114 7.19 1.08 -4.50
N THR A 115 8.43 1.28 -4.93
CA THR A 115 9.65 0.85 -4.22
C THR A 115 10.35 2.06 -3.63
N SER A 116 10.73 1.96 -2.37
CA SER A 116 11.51 2.97 -1.64
C SER A 116 12.83 2.38 -1.13
N TRP A 117 13.47 3.09 -0.19
CA TRP A 117 14.73 2.64 0.41
C TRP A 117 14.62 1.33 1.19
N ASP A 118 13.55 1.16 1.95
CA ASP A 118 13.36 0.09 2.93
C ASP A 118 12.08 -0.73 2.71
N MET A 119 11.26 -0.36 1.74
CA MET A 119 9.93 -0.95 1.56
C MET A 119 9.52 -0.98 0.08
N THR A 120 8.85 -2.06 -0.30
CA THR A 120 8.07 -2.15 -1.54
C THR A 120 6.61 -2.38 -1.20
N SER A 121 5.73 -1.54 -1.75
CA SER A 121 4.28 -1.61 -1.51
C SER A 121 3.53 -1.84 -2.80
N TYR A 122 2.49 -2.68 -2.73
CA TYR A 122 1.52 -2.89 -3.81
C TYR A 122 0.13 -2.59 -3.29
N MET A 123 -0.71 -1.99 -4.14
CA MET A 123 -2.04 -1.57 -3.71
C MET A 123 -3.09 -1.74 -4.81
N MET A 124 -4.29 -2.12 -4.37
CA MET A 124 -5.53 -2.05 -5.12
C MET A 124 -6.51 -1.20 -4.32
N LYS A 125 -6.92 -0.07 -4.86
CA LYS A 125 -7.85 0.88 -4.21
C LYS A 125 -9.21 0.88 -4.88
N ASP A 126 -10.21 1.28 -4.12
CA ASP A 126 -11.58 1.44 -4.61
C ASP A 126 -12.17 0.17 -5.24
N VAL A 127 -11.73 -1.01 -4.80
CA VAL A 127 -12.22 -2.29 -5.31
C VAL A 127 -13.69 -2.45 -4.97
N PRO A 128 -14.61 -2.61 -5.95
CA PRO A 128 -16.06 -2.67 -5.70
C PRO A 128 -16.44 -4.00 -5.02
N THR A 129 -16.88 -3.94 -3.77
CA THR A 129 -17.17 -5.12 -2.95
C THR A 129 -18.54 -5.78 -3.22
N SER A 130 -19.37 -5.16 -4.07
CA SER A 130 -20.69 -5.69 -4.42
C SER A 130 -20.66 -6.90 -5.37
N ARG A 131 -19.52 -7.13 -6.03
CA ARG A 131 -19.35 -8.23 -6.98
C ARG A 131 -18.95 -9.50 -6.24
N GLU A 132 -19.67 -10.59 -6.50
CA GLU A 132 -19.35 -11.91 -5.93
C GLU A 132 -17.93 -12.35 -6.32
N GLY A 133 -17.18 -12.90 -5.35
CA GLY A 133 -15.82 -13.41 -5.55
C GLY A 133 -14.72 -12.34 -5.68
N ILE A 134 -15.04 -11.04 -5.69
CA ILE A 134 -14.03 -9.99 -5.89
C ILE A 134 -13.03 -9.93 -4.74
N ILE A 135 -13.49 -10.14 -3.51
CA ILE A 135 -12.62 -10.14 -2.32
C ILE A 135 -11.64 -11.31 -2.38
N ASP A 136 -12.11 -12.49 -2.74
CA ASP A 136 -11.26 -13.68 -2.88
C ASP A 136 -10.23 -13.49 -3.99
N SER A 137 -10.64 -12.87 -5.11
CA SER A 137 -9.73 -12.54 -6.21
C SER A 137 -8.67 -11.52 -5.78
N ALA A 138 -9.05 -10.48 -5.04
CA ALA A 138 -8.11 -9.50 -4.52
C ALA A 138 -7.13 -10.11 -3.52
N LEU A 139 -7.60 -10.99 -2.64
CA LEU A 139 -6.74 -11.74 -1.71
C LEU A 139 -5.80 -12.70 -2.45
N LEU A 140 -6.26 -13.34 -3.53
CA LEU A 140 -5.40 -14.16 -4.39
C LEU A 140 -4.29 -13.34 -5.03
N ILE A 141 -4.59 -12.12 -5.49
CA ILE A 141 -3.58 -11.20 -6.03
C ILE A 141 -2.55 -10.83 -4.96
N LEU A 142 -2.98 -10.47 -3.74
CA LEU A 142 -2.05 -10.19 -2.64
C LEU A 142 -1.17 -11.41 -2.31
N HIS A 143 -1.77 -12.60 -2.29
CA HIS A 143 -1.04 -13.85 -2.09
C HIS A 143 0.02 -14.06 -3.18
N ASP A 144 -0.33 -13.86 -4.44
CA ASP A 144 0.60 -14.02 -5.55
C ASP A 144 1.73 -12.96 -5.51
N TRP A 145 1.42 -11.72 -5.19
CA TRP A 145 2.43 -10.68 -5.00
C TRP A 145 3.37 -10.98 -3.83
N SER A 146 2.89 -11.71 -2.80
CA SER A 146 3.74 -12.04 -1.66
C SER A 146 4.86 -13.03 -2.00
N HIS A 147 4.65 -13.92 -2.98
CA HIS A 147 5.59 -15.04 -3.18
C HIS A 147 5.57 -15.70 -4.57
N PHE A 148 4.66 -15.34 -5.46
CA PHE A 148 4.40 -16.07 -6.69
C PHE A 148 4.45 -15.20 -7.95
N ILE A 149 5.27 -14.15 -7.95
CA ILE A 149 5.53 -13.36 -9.15
C ILE A 149 6.20 -14.26 -10.20
N ALA A 150 5.67 -14.26 -11.41
CA ALA A 150 6.27 -15.00 -12.51
C ALA A 150 7.45 -14.20 -13.09
N LEU A 151 8.61 -14.85 -13.20
CA LEU A 151 9.82 -14.26 -13.75
C LEU A 151 10.13 -14.91 -15.11
N GLN A 152 9.22 -14.69 -16.07
CA GLN A 152 9.39 -15.22 -17.42
C GLN A 152 10.54 -14.49 -18.12
N PRO A 153 11.48 -15.20 -18.78
CA PRO A 153 12.64 -14.58 -19.41
C PRO A 153 12.28 -13.47 -20.41
N GLU A 154 11.24 -13.68 -21.22
CA GLU A 154 10.79 -12.75 -22.23
C GLU A 154 10.27 -11.45 -21.61
N GLU A 155 9.53 -11.56 -20.49
CA GLU A 155 9.02 -10.40 -19.75
C GLU A 155 10.16 -9.64 -19.06
N ILE A 156 11.16 -10.35 -18.49
CA ILE A 156 12.34 -9.75 -17.90
C ILE A 156 13.11 -8.94 -18.94
N ASP A 157 13.34 -9.50 -20.12
CA ASP A 157 14.08 -8.82 -21.18
C ASP A 157 13.33 -7.58 -21.70
N SER A 158 12.02 -7.68 -21.83
CA SER A 158 11.15 -6.55 -22.21
C SER A 158 11.20 -5.43 -21.17
N GLU A 159 11.07 -5.77 -19.89
CA GLU A 159 10.99 -4.81 -18.78
C GLU A 159 12.30 -4.07 -18.52
N ARG A 160 13.45 -4.66 -18.88
CA ARG A 160 14.76 -3.96 -18.80
C ARG A 160 14.74 -2.64 -19.56
N GLY A 161 14.15 -2.61 -20.76
CA GLY A 161 14.04 -1.41 -21.57
C GLY A 161 13.20 -0.32 -20.90
N VAL A 162 12.10 -0.71 -20.26
CA VAL A 162 11.18 0.19 -19.56
C VAL A 162 11.89 0.86 -18.37
N ILE A 163 12.56 0.06 -17.53
CA ILE A 163 13.28 0.57 -16.35
C ILE A 163 14.45 1.49 -16.73
N MET A 164 15.20 1.14 -17.78
CA MET A 164 16.29 1.98 -18.26
C MET A 164 15.78 3.34 -18.78
N GLU A 165 14.61 3.36 -19.44
CA GLU A 165 13.99 4.60 -19.89
C GLU A 165 13.46 5.43 -18.72
N GLU A 166 12.90 4.80 -17.70
CA GLU A 166 12.45 5.47 -16.50
C GLU A 166 13.62 6.13 -15.74
N LEU A 167 14.73 5.43 -15.57
CA LEU A 167 15.96 6.00 -14.98
C LEU A 167 16.44 7.23 -15.78
N ARG A 168 16.48 7.12 -17.11
CA ARG A 168 16.89 8.23 -17.98
C ARG A 168 16.01 9.46 -17.82
N THR A 169 14.71 9.29 -17.58
CA THR A 169 13.76 10.40 -17.41
C THR A 169 13.82 11.05 -16.03
N ARG A 170 14.24 10.30 -15.01
CA ARG A 170 14.41 10.82 -13.64
C ARG A 170 15.69 11.66 -13.48
N ASP A 171 16.72 11.39 -14.28
CA ASP A 171 18.02 12.08 -14.21
C ASP A 171 18.05 13.40 -15.02
N ASN A 172 16.96 13.80 -15.66
CA ASN A 172 16.77 15.06 -16.39
C ASN A 172 15.84 16.01 -15.63
#